data_5d1df789556277f60910f78f8716e8db
#
_entry.id   5d1df789556277f60910f78f8716e8db
#
_cell.length_a   1.000
_cell.length_b   1.000
_cell.length_c   1.000
_cell.angle_alpha   90.00
_cell.angle_beta   90.00
_cell.angle_gamma   90.00
#
_symmetry.space_group_name_H-M   'P 1'
#
loop_
_entity.id
_entity.type
_entity.pdbx_description
1 polymer ?
#
loop_
_entity_poly.entity_id
_entity_poly.type
_entity_poly.pdbx_seq_one_letter_code
_entity_poly.pdbx_strand_id
1 'polypeptide(L)'
;MSEIILGLTIGITLGIITALQFEMSPAAKFFLKPVLIFSQAIPVFALAPVLTLWLGYGMISKVTMAVLIIYFPVTSALHDGLSRTPSGLSDLAHVMNAKPTRFLFLIRLPAAMPNLLSGIRLAAVYAPIGAVIGEWVGSSQGLGYLMLLANGRVKTDLMFAALFTLGFLSMSLYGLITLLIKLAFRRFEAH
;
A
#
# COMPACT_ATOMS: atom_id res chain seq x y z
N MET A 1 10.14 10.99 -6.86
CA MET A 1 9.97 10.97 -5.39
C MET A 1 8.60 11.47 -4.94
N SER A 2 8.11 12.60 -5.47
CA SER A 2 6.76 13.11 -5.16
C SER A 2 5.64 12.11 -5.46
N GLU A 3 5.75 11.38 -6.56
CA GLU A 3 4.80 10.34 -6.98
C GLU A 3 4.71 9.19 -5.96
N ILE A 4 5.85 8.76 -5.42
CA ILE A 4 5.92 7.71 -4.39
C ILE A 4 5.26 8.16 -3.10
N ILE A 5 5.56 9.39 -2.65
CA ILE A 5 5.01 9.93 -1.40
C ILE A 5 3.49 10.11 -1.52
N LEU A 6 3.01 10.67 -2.64
CA LEU A 6 1.57 10.81 -2.90
C LEU A 6 0.88 9.44 -3.00
N GLY A 7 1.48 8.50 -3.74
CA GLY A 7 0.98 7.14 -3.86
C GLY A 7 0.87 6.44 -2.50
N LEU A 8 1.91 6.55 -1.66
CA LEU A 8 1.90 6.01 -0.30
C LEU A 8 0.80 6.64 0.56
N THR A 9 0.73 7.97 0.58
CA THR A 9 -0.25 8.69 1.41
C THR A 9 -1.68 8.32 1.02
N ILE A 10 -1.99 8.37 -0.28
CA ILE A 10 -3.33 8.06 -0.78
C ILE A 10 -3.64 6.57 -0.62
N GLY A 11 -2.71 5.68 -1.01
CA GLY A 11 -2.90 4.23 -0.94
C GLY A 11 -3.08 3.73 0.50
N ILE A 12 -2.29 4.23 1.46
CA ILE A 12 -2.43 3.89 2.88
C ILE A 12 -3.77 4.40 3.41
N THR A 13 -4.12 5.66 3.12
CA THR A 13 -5.37 6.25 3.60
C THR A 13 -6.60 5.50 3.08
N LEU A 14 -6.65 5.25 1.77
CA LEU A 14 -7.73 4.46 1.17
C LEU A 14 -7.77 3.04 1.71
N GLY A 15 -6.62 2.41 1.91
CA GLY A 15 -6.52 1.06 2.47
C GLY A 15 -7.08 0.97 3.88
N ILE A 16 -6.76 1.93 4.75
CA ILE A 16 -7.29 2.00 6.11
C ILE A 16 -8.81 2.23 6.08
N ILE A 17 -9.28 3.20 5.29
CA ILE A 17 -10.71 3.50 5.19
C ILE A 17 -11.50 2.26 4.74
N THR A 18 -11.03 1.57 3.71
CA THR A 18 -11.71 0.38 3.19
C THR A 18 -11.71 -0.76 4.19
N ALA A 19 -10.60 -1.02 4.89
CA ALA A 19 -10.56 -2.05 5.92
C ALA A 19 -11.53 -1.76 7.09
N LEU A 20 -11.64 -0.50 7.50
CA LEU A 20 -12.61 -0.08 8.50
C LEU A 20 -14.05 -0.21 7.99
N GLN A 21 -14.32 0.12 6.73
CA GLN A 21 -15.64 -0.07 6.11
C GLN A 21 -16.05 -1.55 6.09
N PHE A 22 -15.12 -2.49 5.90
CA PHE A 22 -15.42 -3.93 5.96
C PHE A 22 -15.94 -4.37 7.33
N GLU A 23 -15.47 -3.72 8.40
CA GLU A 23 -15.91 -4.02 9.76
C GLU A 23 -17.20 -3.30 10.15
N MET A 24 -17.45 -2.14 9.58
CA MET A 24 -18.63 -1.32 9.89
C MET A 24 -19.85 -1.69 9.06
N SER A 25 -19.67 -2.28 7.87
CA SER A 25 -20.76 -2.58 6.93
C SER A 25 -20.58 -3.94 6.26
N PRO A 26 -21.43 -4.93 6.60
CA PRO A 26 -21.43 -6.22 5.90
C PRO A 26 -21.68 -6.09 4.39
N ALA A 27 -22.49 -5.12 3.97
CA ALA A 27 -22.72 -4.84 2.56
C ALA A 27 -21.45 -4.33 1.87
N ALA A 28 -20.74 -3.39 2.49
CA ALA A 28 -19.46 -2.92 1.96
C ALA A 28 -18.45 -4.07 1.83
N LYS A 29 -18.35 -4.93 2.82
CA LYS A 29 -17.50 -6.12 2.79
C LYS A 29 -17.89 -7.07 1.65
N PHE A 30 -19.18 -7.33 1.48
CA PHE A 30 -19.67 -8.22 0.43
C PHE A 30 -19.34 -7.72 -0.99
N PHE A 31 -19.53 -6.43 -1.26
CA PHE A 31 -19.30 -5.87 -2.59
C PHE A 31 -17.84 -5.49 -2.85
N LEU A 32 -17.14 -4.88 -1.89
CA LEU A 32 -15.79 -4.35 -2.11
C LEU A 32 -14.69 -5.40 -1.96
N LYS A 33 -14.88 -6.43 -1.12
CA LYS A 33 -13.85 -7.47 -0.94
C LYS A 33 -13.55 -8.26 -2.21
N PRO A 34 -14.54 -8.69 -3.02
CA PRO A 34 -14.27 -9.31 -4.32
C PRO A 34 -13.54 -8.36 -5.29
N VAL A 35 -13.90 -7.06 -5.30
CA VAL A 35 -13.24 -6.06 -6.14
C VAL A 35 -11.78 -5.88 -5.73
N LEU A 36 -11.51 -5.84 -4.42
CA LEU A 36 -10.15 -5.78 -3.89
C LEU A 36 -9.32 -6.98 -4.33
N ILE A 37 -9.85 -8.20 -4.24
CA ILE A 37 -9.16 -9.42 -4.66
C ILE A 37 -8.96 -9.40 -6.18
N PHE A 38 -9.98 -9.04 -6.96
CA PHE A 38 -9.92 -8.96 -8.41
C PHE A 38 -8.88 -7.95 -8.88
N SER A 39 -8.73 -6.82 -8.19
CA SER A 39 -7.72 -5.80 -8.53
C SER A 39 -6.28 -6.34 -8.49
N GLN A 40 -6.03 -7.40 -7.73
CA GLN A 40 -4.71 -8.05 -7.64
C GLN A 40 -4.53 -9.16 -8.69
N ALA A 41 -5.63 -9.70 -9.23
CA ALA A 41 -5.56 -10.70 -10.30
C ALA A 41 -5.09 -10.07 -11.63
N ILE A 42 -5.31 -8.78 -11.80
CA ILE A 42 -4.85 -8.05 -12.98
C ILE A 42 -3.46 -7.45 -12.69
N PRO A 43 -2.42 -7.84 -13.45
CA PRO A 43 -1.11 -7.23 -13.30
C PRO A 43 -1.17 -5.72 -13.55
N VAL A 44 -0.74 -4.91 -12.58
CA VAL A 44 -0.77 -3.44 -12.72
C VAL A 44 0.03 -2.98 -13.94
N PHE A 45 1.09 -3.70 -14.29
CA PHE A 45 1.85 -3.46 -15.51
C PHE A 45 0.97 -3.54 -16.78
N ALA A 46 0.03 -4.47 -16.85
CA ALA A 46 -0.90 -4.59 -17.97
C ALA A 46 -1.94 -3.46 -18.01
N LEU A 47 -2.28 -2.89 -16.84
CA LEU A 47 -3.18 -1.74 -16.75
C LEU A 47 -2.48 -0.40 -17.07
N ALA A 48 -1.16 -0.35 -16.99
CA ALA A 48 -0.41 0.90 -17.13
C ALA A 48 -0.70 1.66 -18.44
N PRO A 49 -0.73 1.03 -19.63
CA PRO A 49 -1.10 1.72 -20.87
C PRO A 49 -2.53 2.27 -20.84
N VAL A 50 -3.48 1.51 -20.30
CA VAL A 50 -4.89 1.92 -20.20
C VAL A 50 -5.04 3.12 -19.28
N LEU A 51 -4.39 3.09 -18.11
CA LEU A 51 -4.39 4.20 -17.17
C LEU A 51 -3.75 5.46 -17.76
N THR A 52 -2.69 5.29 -18.53
CA THR A 52 -2.04 6.41 -19.22
C THR A 52 -2.93 7.02 -20.30
N LEU A 53 -3.68 6.20 -21.04
CA LEU A 53 -4.66 6.66 -22.03
C LEU A 53 -5.83 7.41 -21.39
N TRP A 54 -6.32 6.96 -20.25
CA TRP A 54 -7.47 7.57 -19.57
C TRP A 54 -7.11 8.82 -18.76
N LEU A 55 -5.99 8.78 -18.06
CA LEU A 55 -5.58 9.84 -17.12
C LEU A 55 -4.52 10.78 -17.71
N GLY A 56 -4.05 10.48 -18.92
CA GLY A 56 -2.99 11.24 -19.58
C GLY A 56 -1.58 10.87 -19.12
N TYR A 57 -0.62 11.39 -19.86
CA TYR A 57 0.81 11.27 -19.54
C TYR A 57 1.15 12.28 -18.42
N GLY A 58 1.47 11.78 -17.23
CA GLY A 58 1.85 12.68 -16.14
C GLY A 58 1.80 12.07 -14.75
N MET A 59 1.70 12.94 -13.74
CA MET A 59 1.74 12.54 -12.34
C MET A 59 0.52 11.70 -11.94
N ILE A 60 -0.66 12.00 -12.47
CA ILE A 60 -1.92 11.36 -12.06
C ILE A 60 -1.90 9.86 -12.38
N SER A 61 -1.53 9.47 -13.59
CA SER A 61 -1.44 8.06 -13.99
C SER A 61 -0.43 7.29 -13.15
N LYS A 62 0.74 7.87 -12.87
CA LYS A 62 1.79 7.27 -12.06
C LYS A 62 1.37 7.09 -10.59
N VAL A 63 0.77 8.12 -10.00
CA VAL A 63 0.23 8.05 -8.64
C VAL A 63 -0.88 6.98 -8.55
N THR A 64 -1.76 6.92 -9.55
CA THR A 64 -2.82 5.90 -9.59
C THR A 64 -2.25 4.48 -9.64
N MET A 65 -1.19 4.25 -10.44
CA MET A 65 -0.50 2.95 -10.48
C MET A 65 0.12 2.59 -9.13
N ALA A 66 0.79 3.56 -8.49
CA ALA A 66 1.35 3.37 -7.16
C ALA A 66 0.26 3.06 -6.12
N VAL A 67 -0.86 3.79 -6.14
CA VAL A 67 -2.00 3.56 -5.25
C VAL A 67 -2.57 2.15 -5.43
N LEU A 68 -2.78 1.68 -6.66
CA LEU A 68 -3.31 0.34 -6.93
C LEU A 68 -2.43 -0.77 -6.33
N ILE A 69 -1.11 -0.60 -6.37
CA ILE A 69 -0.17 -1.58 -5.81
C ILE A 69 -0.16 -1.53 -4.28
N ILE A 70 -0.21 -0.32 -3.71
CA ILE A 70 -0.08 -0.07 -2.27
C ILE A 70 -1.38 -0.37 -1.51
N TYR A 71 -2.52 -0.09 -2.12
CA TYR A 71 -3.84 -0.18 -1.53
C TYR A 71 -4.15 -1.57 -0.95
N PHE A 72 -3.88 -2.64 -1.69
CA PHE A 72 -4.20 -4.01 -1.29
C PHE A 72 -3.44 -4.47 -0.03
N PRO A 73 -2.10 -4.41 0.05
CA PRO A 73 -1.38 -4.89 1.22
C PRO A 73 -1.79 -4.17 2.50
N VAL A 74 -2.10 -2.88 2.44
CA VAL A 74 -2.56 -2.12 3.60
C VAL A 74 -3.97 -2.55 4.02
N THR A 75 -4.90 -2.63 3.05
CA THR A 75 -6.29 -3.04 3.31
C THR A 75 -6.34 -4.46 3.88
N SER A 76 -5.63 -5.40 3.26
CA SER A 76 -5.61 -6.81 3.67
C SER A 76 -4.99 -6.97 5.06
N ALA A 77 -3.83 -6.36 5.31
CA ALA A 77 -3.15 -6.47 6.58
C ALA A 77 -4.00 -5.93 7.73
N LEU A 78 -4.63 -4.76 7.56
CA LEU A 78 -5.51 -4.21 8.60
C LEU A 78 -6.78 -5.06 8.77
N HIS A 79 -7.44 -5.48 7.69
CA HIS A 79 -8.62 -6.35 7.77
C HIS A 79 -8.31 -7.68 8.46
N ASP A 80 -7.18 -8.31 8.14
CA ASP A 80 -6.75 -9.55 8.78
C ASP A 80 -6.46 -9.34 10.27
N GLY A 81 -5.81 -8.22 10.63
CA GLY A 81 -5.58 -7.86 12.03
C GLY A 81 -6.89 -7.66 12.81
N LEU A 82 -7.85 -6.93 12.22
CA LEU A 82 -9.17 -6.72 12.83
C LEU A 82 -9.95 -8.03 12.98
N SER A 83 -9.82 -8.94 12.02
CA SER A 83 -10.50 -10.25 12.05
C SER A 83 -9.92 -11.23 13.07
N ARG A 84 -8.66 -11.03 13.51
CA ARG A 84 -7.95 -11.88 14.49
C ARG A 84 -8.07 -11.40 15.92
N THR A 85 -8.99 -10.47 16.21
CA THR A 85 -9.23 -10.03 17.59
C THR A 85 -9.60 -11.23 18.48
N PRO A 86 -8.95 -11.44 19.63
CA PRO A 86 -9.25 -12.56 20.50
C PRO A 86 -10.72 -12.60 20.91
N SER A 87 -11.34 -13.80 20.88
CA SER A 87 -12.77 -14.00 21.20
C SER A 87 -13.13 -13.51 22.60
N GLY A 88 -12.25 -13.69 23.58
CA GLY A 88 -12.47 -13.22 24.95
C GLY A 88 -12.66 -11.69 25.06
N LEU A 89 -12.03 -10.90 24.19
CA LEU A 89 -12.28 -9.44 24.15
C LEU A 89 -13.65 -9.13 23.52
N SER A 90 -14.08 -9.94 22.56
CA SER A 90 -15.41 -9.81 21.96
C SER A 90 -16.50 -10.18 22.97
N ASP A 91 -16.31 -11.26 23.73
CA ASP A 91 -17.24 -11.73 24.75
C ASP A 91 -17.35 -10.70 25.88
N LEU A 92 -16.21 -10.15 26.32
CA LEU A 92 -16.18 -9.07 27.33
C LEU A 92 -16.95 -7.83 26.84
N ALA A 93 -16.73 -7.42 25.60
CA ALA A 93 -17.45 -6.29 25.02
C ALA A 93 -18.97 -6.54 24.98
N HIS A 94 -19.39 -7.79 24.70
CA HIS A 94 -20.79 -8.21 24.71
C HIS A 94 -21.41 -8.11 26.11
N VAL A 95 -20.71 -8.63 27.12
CA VAL A 95 -21.15 -8.57 28.53
C VAL A 95 -21.27 -7.11 29.00
N MET A 96 -20.33 -6.26 28.59
CA MET A 96 -20.35 -4.83 28.90
C MET A 96 -21.35 -4.01 28.07
N ASN A 97 -22.10 -4.64 27.18
CA ASN A 97 -23.02 -3.98 26.25
C ASN A 97 -22.37 -2.82 25.47
N ALA A 98 -21.11 -3.03 25.04
CA ALA A 98 -20.33 -2.01 24.34
C ALA A 98 -20.89 -1.75 22.94
N LYS A 99 -21.00 -0.46 22.55
CA LYS A 99 -21.39 -0.10 21.19
C LYS A 99 -20.36 -0.63 20.20
N PRO A 100 -20.79 -1.25 19.04
CA PRO A 100 -19.88 -1.83 18.05
C PRO A 100 -18.77 -0.87 17.59
N THR A 101 -19.10 0.40 17.40
CA THR A 101 -18.12 1.43 17.02
C THR A 101 -17.06 1.67 18.11
N ARG A 102 -17.46 1.71 19.38
CA ARG A 102 -16.50 1.84 20.50
C ARG A 102 -15.61 0.62 20.60
N PHE A 103 -16.18 -0.57 20.45
CA PHE A 103 -15.40 -1.81 20.44
C PHE A 103 -14.40 -1.82 19.30
N LEU A 104 -14.80 -1.41 18.08
CA LEU A 104 -13.91 -1.31 16.92
C LEU A 104 -12.73 -0.36 17.18
N PHE A 105 -12.99 0.87 17.58
CA PHE A 105 -11.93 1.89 17.68
C PHE A 105 -11.08 1.79 18.95
N LEU A 106 -11.65 1.34 20.08
CA LEU A 106 -10.93 1.29 21.36
C LEU A 106 -10.23 -0.04 21.64
N ILE A 107 -10.66 -1.13 20.99
CA ILE A 107 -10.13 -2.46 21.29
C ILE A 107 -9.57 -3.12 20.00
N ARG A 108 -10.41 -3.31 18.97
CA ARG A 108 -10.00 -4.03 17.78
C ARG A 108 -8.93 -3.31 16.96
N LEU A 109 -9.09 -2.01 16.75
CA LEU A 109 -8.13 -1.22 15.98
C LEU A 109 -6.76 -1.16 16.65
N PRO A 110 -6.61 -0.85 17.96
CA PRO A 110 -5.33 -0.96 18.65
C PRO A 110 -4.72 -2.35 18.61
N ALA A 111 -5.52 -3.40 18.76
CA ALA A 111 -5.05 -4.79 18.65
C ALA A 111 -4.56 -5.15 17.23
N ALA A 112 -5.14 -4.54 16.20
CA ALA A 112 -4.77 -4.73 14.80
C ALA A 112 -3.59 -3.84 14.33
N MET A 113 -3.12 -2.91 15.18
CA MET A 113 -2.03 -1.98 14.80
C MET A 113 -0.76 -2.68 14.33
N PRO A 114 -0.25 -3.76 14.95
CA PRO A 114 0.94 -4.46 14.45
C PRO A 114 0.76 -4.96 13.01
N ASN A 115 -0.42 -5.45 12.67
CA ASN A 115 -0.75 -5.89 11.30
C ASN A 115 -0.79 -4.72 10.33
N LEU A 116 -1.44 -3.62 10.70
CA LEU A 116 -1.45 -2.40 9.88
C LEU A 116 -0.04 -1.90 9.61
N LEU A 117 0.80 -1.81 10.64
CA LEU A 117 2.19 -1.35 10.51
C LEU A 117 3.01 -2.27 9.60
N SER A 118 2.76 -3.59 9.64
CA SER A 118 3.36 -4.53 8.71
C SER A 118 2.90 -4.29 7.27
N GLY A 119 1.60 -4.03 7.06
CA GLY A 119 1.05 -3.65 5.75
C GLY A 119 1.66 -2.36 5.20
N ILE A 120 1.88 -1.35 6.04
CA ILE A 120 2.53 -0.08 5.66
C ILE A 120 4.00 -0.31 5.29
N ARG A 121 4.74 -1.15 6.01
CA ARG A 121 6.12 -1.52 5.63
C ARG A 121 6.16 -2.21 4.27
N LEU A 122 5.23 -3.12 4.00
CA LEU A 122 5.13 -3.79 2.71
C LEU A 122 4.77 -2.81 1.59
N ALA A 123 3.86 -1.88 1.85
CA ALA A 123 3.52 -0.80 0.93
C ALA A 123 4.73 0.07 0.56
N ALA A 124 5.62 0.36 1.53
CA ALA A 124 6.85 1.10 1.30
C ALA A 124 7.81 0.38 0.35
N VAL A 125 7.87 -0.96 0.40
CA VAL A 125 8.67 -1.77 -0.55
C VAL A 125 8.06 -1.73 -1.95
N TYR A 126 6.73 -1.72 -2.06
CA TYR A 126 6.03 -1.78 -3.35
C TYR A 126 5.87 -0.40 -4.02
N ALA A 127 5.93 0.69 -3.27
CA ALA A 127 5.75 2.03 -3.81
C ALA A 127 6.71 2.39 -4.96
N PRO A 128 8.02 2.11 -4.89
CA PRO A 128 8.94 2.34 -5.98
C PRO A 128 8.62 1.52 -7.24
N ILE A 129 8.07 0.31 -7.09
CA ILE A 129 7.66 -0.55 -8.22
C ILE A 129 6.57 0.16 -9.03
N GLY A 130 5.55 0.72 -8.35
CA GLY A 130 4.49 1.48 -9.00
C GLY A 130 5.00 2.69 -9.78
N ALA A 131 5.97 3.42 -9.20
CA ALA A 131 6.60 4.56 -9.86
C ALA A 131 7.36 4.14 -11.12
N VAL A 132 8.15 3.06 -11.05
CA VAL A 132 8.90 2.52 -12.21
C VAL A 132 7.97 2.08 -13.33
N ILE A 133 6.88 1.38 -13.02
CA ILE A 133 5.89 0.96 -14.02
C ILE A 133 5.30 2.20 -14.71
N GLY A 134 4.96 3.23 -13.95
CA GLY A 134 4.47 4.48 -14.49
C GLY A 134 5.49 5.21 -15.36
N GLU A 135 6.78 5.14 -15.00
CA GLU A 135 7.86 5.72 -15.80
C GLU A 135 8.08 4.97 -17.12
N TRP A 136 7.90 3.65 -17.15
CA TRP A 136 8.06 2.85 -18.36
C TRP A 136 7.02 3.15 -19.43
N VAL A 137 5.80 3.50 -19.04
CA VAL A 137 4.70 3.70 -19.99
C VAL A 137 4.50 5.17 -20.36
N GLY A 138 4.81 6.09 -19.46
CA GLY A 138 4.39 7.48 -19.67
C GLY A 138 5.37 8.56 -19.24
N SER A 139 6.68 8.26 -19.13
CA SER A 139 7.66 9.27 -18.69
C SER A 139 8.79 9.49 -19.69
N SER A 140 9.32 10.71 -19.68
CA SER A 140 10.57 11.08 -20.35
C SER A 140 11.74 11.22 -19.40
N GLN A 141 11.54 10.91 -18.10
CA GLN A 141 12.57 11.03 -17.06
C GLN A 141 12.29 10.08 -15.89
N GLY A 142 13.30 9.76 -15.11
CA GLY A 142 13.22 8.87 -13.96
C GLY A 142 14.15 7.66 -14.11
N LEU A 143 14.32 6.91 -13.01
CA LEU A 143 15.20 5.73 -13.03
C LEU A 143 14.62 4.59 -13.86
N GLY A 144 13.31 4.40 -13.82
CA GLY A 144 12.61 3.41 -14.66
C GLY A 144 12.73 3.75 -16.15
N TYR A 145 12.52 5.02 -16.50
CA TYR A 145 12.76 5.49 -17.87
C TYR A 145 14.20 5.28 -18.31
N LEU A 146 15.18 5.61 -17.45
CA LEU A 146 16.59 5.42 -17.72
C LEU A 146 16.93 3.94 -17.97
N MET A 147 16.36 3.03 -17.18
CA MET A 147 16.53 1.58 -17.37
C MET A 147 16.00 1.13 -18.73
N LEU A 148 14.81 1.59 -19.12
CA LEU A 148 14.22 1.25 -20.41
C LEU A 148 15.07 1.79 -21.58
N LEU A 149 15.50 3.04 -21.47
CA LEU A 149 16.36 3.68 -22.47
C LEU A 149 17.72 2.98 -22.62
N ALA A 150 18.34 2.63 -21.49
CA ALA A 150 19.62 1.92 -21.46
C ALA A 150 19.49 0.51 -22.07
N ASN A 151 18.40 -0.20 -21.76
CA ASN A 151 18.09 -1.49 -22.35
C ASN A 151 17.94 -1.41 -23.86
N GLY A 152 17.17 -0.45 -24.38
CA GLY A 152 16.99 -0.24 -25.82
C GLY A 152 18.27 0.16 -26.57
N ARG A 153 19.27 0.70 -25.85
CA ARG A 153 20.60 1.08 -26.40
C ARG A 153 21.69 0.05 -26.10
N VAL A 154 21.33 -1.11 -25.52
CA VAL A 154 22.26 -2.19 -25.13
C VAL A 154 23.39 -1.68 -24.17
N LYS A 155 23.09 -0.63 -23.37
CA LYS A 155 23.98 -0.10 -22.33
C LYS A 155 23.71 -0.79 -21.00
N THR A 156 24.20 -2.03 -20.87
CA THR A 156 23.93 -2.88 -19.70
C THR A 156 24.50 -2.32 -18.42
N ASP A 157 25.67 -1.67 -18.47
CA ASP A 157 26.31 -0.97 -17.37
C ASP A 157 25.40 0.11 -16.76
N LEU A 158 24.83 0.97 -17.61
CA LEU A 158 23.92 2.02 -17.18
C LEU A 158 22.60 1.46 -16.64
N MET A 159 22.08 0.37 -17.26
CA MET A 159 20.87 -0.29 -16.79
C MET A 159 21.06 -0.85 -15.36
N PHE A 160 22.18 -1.54 -15.11
CA PHE A 160 22.48 -2.06 -13.78
C PHE A 160 22.76 -0.95 -12.77
N ALA A 161 23.42 0.11 -13.15
CA ALA A 161 23.64 1.27 -12.28
C ALA A 161 22.30 1.90 -11.84
N ALA A 162 21.35 2.07 -12.76
CA ALA A 162 20.01 2.57 -12.45
C ALA A 162 19.22 1.58 -11.55
N LEU A 163 19.33 0.27 -11.79
CA LEU A 163 18.71 -0.77 -10.97
C LEU A 163 19.25 -0.75 -9.53
N PHE A 164 20.56 -0.72 -9.34
CA PHE A 164 21.15 -0.65 -7.99
C PHE A 164 20.80 0.65 -7.27
N THR A 165 20.77 1.76 -7.99
CA THR A 165 20.34 3.06 -7.42
C THR A 165 18.89 2.99 -6.95
N LEU A 166 18.01 2.41 -7.77
CA LEU A 166 16.60 2.20 -7.39
C LEU A 166 16.47 1.29 -6.16
N GLY A 167 17.23 0.18 -6.13
CA GLY A 167 17.26 -0.73 -4.99
C GLY A 167 17.71 -0.03 -3.70
N PHE A 168 18.78 0.76 -3.77
CA PHE A 168 19.25 1.55 -2.62
C PHE A 168 18.22 2.57 -2.13
N LEU A 169 17.55 3.29 -3.05
CA LEU A 169 16.50 4.24 -2.69
C LEU A 169 15.29 3.53 -2.07
N SER A 170 14.92 2.36 -2.59
CA SER A 170 13.82 1.55 -2.04
C SER A 170 14.12 1.05 -0.62
N MET A 171 15.34 0.57 -0.39
CA MET A 171 15.80 0.17 0.94
C MET A 171 15.84 1.35 1.91
N SER A 172 16.30 2.51 1.45
CA SER A 172 16.33 3.74 2.27
C SER A 172 14.93 4.19 2.65
N LEU A 173 13.99 4.15 1.72
CA LEU A 173 12.58 4.46 1.97
C LEU A 173 11.96 3.50 2.98
N TYR A 174 12.17 2.19 2.81
CA TYR A 174 11.72 1.17 3.76
C TYR A 174 12.30 1.38 5.15
N GLY A 175 13.60 1.64 5.23
CA GLY A 175 14.29 1.94 6.50
C GLY A 175 13.75 3.19 7.19
N LEU A 176 13.52 4.26 6.43
CA LEU A 176 12.93 5.50 6.93
C LEU A 176 11.52 5.27 7.48
N ILE A 177 10.65 4.60 6.71
CA ILE A 177 9.28 4.31 7.15
C ILE A 177 9.29 3.40 8.38
N THR A 178 10.14 2.39 8.41
CA THR A 178 10.29 1.51 9.58
C THR A 178 10.75 2.29 10.81
N LEU A 179 11.68 3.21 10.66
CA LEU A 179 12.14 4.08 11.75
C LEU A 179 11.01 4.99 12.25
N LEU A 180 10.29 5.63 11.35
CA LEU A 180 9.15 6.48 11.70
C LEU A 180 8.06 5.69 12.45
N ILE A 181 7.75 4.48 11.98
CA ILE A 181 6.82 3.56 12.66
C ILE A 181 7.31 3.25 14.07
N LYS A 182 8.58 2.86 14.24
CA LYS A 182 9.15 2.56 15.56
C LYS A 182 9.07 3.74 16.51
N LEU A 183 9.35 4.95 16.02
CA LEU A 183 9.28 6.17 16.86
C LEU A 183 7.84 6.52 17.22
N ALA A 184 6.91 6.43 16.28
CA ALA A 184 5.52 6.81 16.49
C ALA A 184 4.71 5.77 17.28
N PHE A 185 5.02 4.47 17.09
CA PHE A 185 4.20 3.37 17.57
C PHE A 185 4.94 2.38 18.48
N ARG A 186 5.97 2.85 19.22
CA ARG A 186 6.75 2.00 20.17
C ARG A 186 5.87 1.18 21.11
N ARG A 187 4.67 1.67 21.44
CA ARG A 187 3.73 0.98 22.32
C ARG A 187 3.06 -0.25 21.70
N PHE A 188 3.02 -0.34 20.37
CA PHE A 188 2.34 -1.43 19.64
C PHE A 188 3.30 -2.49 19.12
N GLU A 189 4.61 -2.27 19.19
CA GLU A 189 5.63 -3.25 18.77
C GLU A 189 6.19 -4.09 19.94
N ALA A 190 5.87 -3.75 21.20
CA ALA A 190 6.41 -4.40 22.39
C ALA A 190 5.65 -5.70 22.78
N HIS A 191 4.77 -6.17 21.97
CA HIS A 191 4.00 -7.41 22.11
C HIS A 191 4.07 -8.16 20.78
#